data_7e48301af700e7e007215955342a0667
#
_entry.id   7e48301af700e7e007215955342a0667
#
_cell.length_a   1.000
_cell.length_b   1.000
_cell.length_c   1.000
_cell.angle_alpha   90.00
_cell.angle_beta   90.00
_cell.angle_gamma   90.00
#
_symmetry.space_group_name_H-M   'P 1'
#
loop_
_entity.id
_entity.type
_entity.pdbx_description
1 polymer ?
#
loop_
_entity_poly.entity_id
_entity_poly.type
_entity_poly.pdbx_seq_one_letter_code
_entity_poly.pdbx_strand_id
1 'polypeptide(L)'
;MKEFIRVMKALSDPTRVKILKILEKRLMCVCEIQTAIGVAQSTTSKNLKLLEDAGLVESQKDGLWVNYTLADGRQSPYAASLLGNLRHWLNDEQDISTIMGSIDQIDRFEILNKN
;
A
#
# COMPACT_ATOMS: atom_id res chain seq x y z
N MET A 1 -20.30 13.01 2.61
CA MET A 1 -19.39 13.29 3.76
C MET A 1 -18.70 12.04 4.29
N LYS A 2 -19.40 10.93 4.46
CA LYS A 2 -18.81 9.69 5.02
C LYS A 2 -17.66 9.16 4.17
N GLU A 3 -17.82 9.13 2.86
CA GLU A 3 -16.80 8.63 1.93
C GLU A 3 -15.53 9.49 2.02
N PHE A 4 -15.70 10.81 2.01
CA PHE A 4 -14.58 11.74 2.14
C PHE A 4 -13.81 11.52 3.44
N ILE A 5 -14.52 11.41 4.56
CA ILE A 5 -13.89 11.20 5.87
C ILE A 5 -13.15 9.88 5.92
N ARG A 6 -13.72 8.81 5.33
CA ARG A 6 -13.07 7.51 5.28
C ARG A 6 -11.73 7.57 4.56
N VAL A 7 -11.70 8.27 3.42
CA VAL A 7 -10.46 8.43 2.65
C VAL A 7 -9.42 9.22 3.47
N MET A 8 -9.85 10.32 4.10
CA MET A 8 -8.94 11.14 4.90
C MET A 8 -8.38 10.37 6.10
N LYS A 9 -9.22 9.58 6.78
CA LYS A 9 -8.76 8.75 7.90
C LYS A 9 -7.77 7.68 7.45
N ALA A 10 -8.01 7.08 6.29
CA ALA A 10 -7.11 6.06 5.76
C ALA A 10 -5.72 6.64 5.50
N LEU A 11 -5.63 7.92 5.14
CA LEU A 11 -4.38 8.60 4.85
C LEU A 11 -3.70 9.20 6.08
N SER A 12 -4.35 9.18 7.23
CA SER A 12 -3.82 9.84 8.43
C SER A 12 -3.00 8.90 9.31
N ASP A 13 -2.29 7.96 8.70
CA ASP A 13 -1.41 7.02 9.39
C ASP A 13 -0.14 6.78 8.57
N PRO A 14 1.05 6.88 9.19
CA PRO A 14 2.32 6.72 8.45
C PRO A 14 2.46 5.37 7.77
N THR A 15 2.03 4.29 8.42
CA THR A 15 2.14 2.94 7.83
C THR A 15 1.30 2.84 6.57
N ARG A 16 0.08 3.34 6.60
CA ARG A 16 -0.79 3.31 5.43
C ARG A 16 -0.27 4.18 4.29
N VAL A 17 0.30 5.34 4.60
CA VAL A 17 0.92 6.19 3.59
C VAL A 17 2.11 5.46 2.95
N LYS A 18 2.94 4.80 3.75
CA LYS A 18 4.08 4.02 3.24
C LYS A 18 3.62 2.91 2.31
N ILE A 19 2.55 2.21 2.66
CA ILE A 19 1.97 1.17 1.80
C ILE A 19 1.58 1.75 0.44
N LEU A 20 0.88 2.88 0.43
CA LEU A 20 0.50 3.52 -0.83
C LEU A 20 1.72 3.90 -1.67
N LYS A 21 2.76 4.43 -1.03
CA LYS A 21 3.97 4.84 -1.73
C LYS A 21 4.68 3.66 -2.40
N ILE A 22 4.80 2.53 -1.70
CA ILE A 22 5.46 1.36 -2.29
C ILE A 22 4.64 0.75 -3.42
N LEU A 23 3.32 0.81 -3.33
CA LEU A 23 2.45 0.31 -4.40
C LEU A 23 2.47 1.20 -5.64
N GLU A 24 3.01 2.43 -5.55
CA GLU A 24 3.30 3.23 -6.74
C GLU A 24 4.35 2.58 -7.63
N LYS A 25 5.23 1.76 -7.06
CA LYS A 25 6.31 1.09 -7.79
C LYS A 25 5.83 -0.15 -8.52
N ARG A 26 5.09 -1.01 -7.85
CA ARG A 26 4.62 -2.25 -8.44
C ARG A 26 3.57 -2.94 -7.57
N LEU A 27 2.90 -3.90 -8.17
CA LEU A 27 2.01 -4.83 -7.48
C LEU A 27 2.78 -5.63 -6.46
N MET A 28 2.22 -5.83 -5.26
CA MET A 28 2.83 -6.62 -4.20
C MET A 28 1.79 -7.44 -3.44
N CYS A 29 2.19 -8.63 -3.00
CA CYS A 29 1.37 -9.42 -2.08
C CYS A 29 1.61 -8.97 -0.64
N VAL A 30 0.79 -9.48 0.31
CA VAL A 30 0.88 -9.09 1.73
C VAL A 30 2.27 -9.31 2.29
N CYS A 31 2.89 -10.46 2.01
CA CYS A 31 4.22 -10.78 2.55
C CYS A 31 5.30 -9.82 2.05
N GLU A 32 5.22 -9.38 0.81
CA GLU A 32 6.15 -8.39 0.27
C GLU A 32 5.96 -7.03 0.93
N ILE A 33 4.71 -6.61 1.08
CA ILE A 33 4.38 -5.34 1.75
C ILE A 33 4.86 -5.37 3.19
N GLN A 34 4.56 -6.46 3.91
CA GLN A 34 4.98 -6.65 5.29
C GLN A 34 6.51 -6.55 5.44
N THR A 35 7.23 -7.20 4.54
CA THR A 35 8.69 -7.17 4.55
C THR A 35 9.21 -5.76 4.30
N ALA A 36 8.63 -5.06 3.32
CA ALA A 36 9.04 -3.69 2.98
C ALA A 36 8.82 -2.71 4.12
N ILE A 37 7.67 -2.79 4.78
CA ILE A 37 7.29 -1.85 5.85
C ILE A 37 7.92 -2.24 7.19
N GLY A 38 8.13 -3.55 7.44
CA GLY A 38 8.73 -4.01 8.68
C GLY A 38 7.77 -4.09 9.86
N VAL A 39 6.49 -4.36 9.60
CA VAL A 39 5.48 -4.53 10.66
C VAL A 39 4.92 -5.95 10.62
N ALA A 40 4.14 -6.31 11.66
CA ALA A 40 3.55 -7.65 11.74
C ALA A 40 2.53 -7.88 10.62
N GLN A 41 2.32 -9.15 10.25
CA GLN A 41 1.37 -9.51 9.22
C GLN A 41 -0.06 -9.04 9.55
N SER A 42 -0.47 -9.20 10.81
CA SER A 42 -1.81 -8.79 11.24
C SER A 42 -2.00 -7.27 11.07
N THR A 43 -0.99 -6.50 11.41
CA THR A 43 -1.01 -5.04 11.24
C THR A 43 -1.08 -4.67 9.76
N THR A 44 -0.29 -5.34 8.92
CA THR A 44 -0.30 -5.12 7.48
C THR A 44 -1.68 -5.40 6.89
N SER A 45 -2.26 -6.55 7.22
CA SER A 45 -3.57 -6.96 6.70
C SER A 45 -4.68 -6.01 7.14
N LYS A 46 -4.65 -5.55 8.39
CA LYS A 46 -5.62 -4.59 8.91
C LYS A 46 -5.54 -3.26 8.15
N ASN A 47 -4.33 -2.78 7.93
CA ASN A 47 -4.12 -1.52 7.21
C ASN A 47 -4.53 -1.62 5.74
N LEU A 48 -4.25 -2.77 5.11
CA LEU A 48 -4.68 -3.02 3.73
C LEU A 48 -6.20 -3.04 3.62
N LYS A 49 -6.88 -3.63 4.60
CA LYS A 49 -8.35 -3.63 4.63
C LYS A 49 -8.91 -2.22 4.71
N LEU A 50 -8.35 -1.38 5.57
CA LEU A 50 -8.76 0.01 5.70
C LEU A 50 -8.55 0.79 4.40
N LEU A 51 -7.41 0.57 3.73
CA LEU A 51 -7.12 1.20 2.45
C LEU A 51 -8.07 0.72 1.35
N GLU A 52 -8.38 -0.57 1.34
CA GLU A 52 -9.31 -1.14 0.36
C GLU A 52 -10.71 -0.60 0.55
N ASP A 53 -11.18 -0.54 1.80
CA ASP A 53 -12.51 -0.01 2.12
C ASP A 53 -12.65 1.47 1.74
N ALA A 54 -11.54 2.21 1.77
CA ALA A 54 -11.53 3.61 1.38
C ALA A 54 -11.39 3.83 -0.14
N GLY A 55 -11.25 2.75 -0.92
CA GLY A 55 -11.10 2.85 -2.37
C GLY A 55 -9.72 3.28 -2.82
N LEU A 56 -8.70 3.12 -1.98
CA LEU A 56 -7.33 3.53 -2.30
C LEU A 56 -6.48 2.40 -2.87
N VAL A 57 -6.80 1.15 -2.53
CA VAL A 57 -6.13 -0.02 -3.09
C VAL A 57 -7.15 -1.04 -3.55
N GLU A 58 -6.73 -1.92 -4.43
CA GLU A 58 -7.53 -3.06 -4.90
C GLU A 58 -6.75 -4.33 -4.68
N SER A 59 -7.46 -5.42 -4.40
CA SER A 59 -6.85 -6.72 -4.21
C SER A 59 -7.33 -7.70 -5.26
N GLN A 60 -6.46 -8.64 -5.62
CA GLN A 60 -6.80 -9.69 -6.57
C GLN A 60 -6.09 -10.97 -6.17
N LYS A 61 -6.85 -12.05 -6.06
CA LYS A 61 -6.29 -13.35 -5.73
C LYS A 61 -5.62 -13.94 -6.97
N ASP A 62 -4.41 -14.46 -6.78
CA ASP A 62 -3.63 -15.09 -7.83
C ASP A 62 -2.97 -16.35 -7.23
N GLY A 63 -3.66 -17.50 -7.34
CA GLY A 63 -3.19 -18.74 -6.75
C GLY A 63 -3.05 -18.63 -5.24
N LEU A 64 -1.83 -18.81 -4.73
CA LEU A 64 -1.52 -18.72 -3.31
C LEU A 64 -1.43 -17.28 -2.80
N TRP A 65 -1.39 -16.30 -3.70
CA TRP A 65 -1.10 -14.92 -3.36
C TRP A 65 -2.36 -14.06 -3.41
N VAL A 66 -2.43 -13.06 -2.55
CA VAL A 66 -3.36 -11.94 -2.70
C VAL A 66 -2.51 -10.72 -3.03
N ASN A 67 -2.65 -10.24 -4.26
CA ASN A 67 -1.88 -9.11 -4.76
C ASN A 67 -2.64 -7.82 -4.58
N TYR A 68 -1.92 -6.76 -4.23
CA TYR A 68 -2.49 -5.42 -4.04
C TYR A 68 -1.89 -4.45 -5.05
N THR A 69 -2.74 -3.56 -5.54
CA THR A 69 -2.35 -2.46 -6.44
C THR A 69 -3.06 -1.19 -5.97
N LEU A 70 -2.55 -0.04 -6.38
CA LEU A 70 -3.30 1.20 -6.19
C LEU A 70 -4.59 1.12 -6.99
N ALA A 71 -5.68 1.66 -6.43
CA ALA A 71 -6.95 1.76 -7.12
C ALA A 71 -6.83 2.69 -8.30
N ASP A 72 -7.71 2.52 -9.31
CA ASP A 72 -7.72 3.35 -10.51
C ASP A 72 -8.55 4.63 -10.35
N GLY A 73 -9.16 4.84 -9.19
CA GLY A 73 -9.93 6.04 -8.89
C GLY A 73 -11.40 5.98 -9.28
N ARG A 74 -11.87 4.85 -9.82
CA ARG A 74 -13.27 4.73 -10.25
C ARG A 74 -14.27 4.80 -9.11
N GLN A 75 -13.89 4.27 -7.92
CA GLN A 75 -14.80 4.15 -6.79
C GLN A 75 -14.96 5.46 -6.02
N SER A 76 -13.98 6.35 -6.08
CA SER A 76 -13.97 7.55 -5.24
C SER A 76 -13.21 8.68 -5.90
N PRO A 77 -13.86 9.83 -6.14
CA PRO A 77 -13.15 11.01 -6.66
C PRO A 77 -12.11 11.53 -5.67
N TYR A 78 -12.34 11.33 -4.37
CA TYR A 78 -11.39 11.75 -3.33
C TYR A 78 -10.14 10.89 -3.37
N ALA A 79 -10.30 9.57 -3.47
CA ALA A 79 -9.18 8.65 -3.62
C ALA A 79 -8.41 8.92 -4.91
N ALA A 80 -9.11 9.12 -6.01
CA ALA A 80 -8.48 9.41 -7.31
C ALA A 80 -7.59 10.63 -7.23
N SER A 81 -8.11 11.73 -6.67
CA SER A 81 -7.37 12.98 -6.54
C SER A 81 -6.14 12.83 -5.65
N LEU A 82 -6.31 12.19 -4.49
CA LEU A 82 -5.22 12.02 -3.54
C LEU A 82 -4.14 11.09 -4.06
N LEU A 83 -4.50 10.00 -4.71
CA LEU A 83 -3.51 9.08 -5.29
C LEU A 83 -2.70 9.76 -6.39
N GLY A 84 -3.37 10.57 -7.23
CA GLY A 84 -2.69 11.30 -8.28
C GLY A 84 -1.68 12.31 -7.74
N ASN A 85 -2.05 13.02 -6.67
CA ASN A 85 -1.16 13.99 -6.04
C ASN A 85 -0.06 13.34 -5.23
N LEU A 86 -0.35 12.22 -4.57
CA LEU A 86 0.60 11.52 -3.71
C LEU A 86 1.86 11.10 -4.46
N ARG A 87 1.76 10.84 -5.76
CA ARG A 87 2.93 10.49 -6.59
C ARG A 87 4.00 11.56 -6.53
N HIS A 88 3.61 12.82 -6.36
CA HIS A 88 4.52 13.97 -6.33
C HIS A 88 4.86 14.43 -4.92
N TRP A 89 4.25 13.80 -3.92
CA TRP A 89 4.42 14.18 -2.51
C TRP A 89 5.25 13.17 -1.76
N LEU A 90 5.95 13.64 -0.72
CA LEU A 90 6.64 12.81 0.26
C LEU A 90 7.85 12.03 -0.26
N ASN A 91 8.24 12.22 -1.52
CA ASN A 91 9.34 11.46 -2.10
C ASN A 91 10.69 11.77 -1.45
N ASP A 92 10.82 12.96 -0.86
CA ASP A 92 12.04 13.40 -0.18
C ASP A 92 12.07 13.03 1.31
N GLU A 93 10.96 12.49 1.84
CA GLU A 93 10.93 12.04 3.22
C GLU A 93 11.85 10.84 3.40
N GLN A 94 12.68 10.88 4.45
CA GLN A 94 13.70 9.83 4.69
C GLN A 94 13.10 8.44 4.76
N ASP A 95 12.00 8.29 5.50
CA ASP A 95 11.34 6.99 5.66
C ASP A 95 10.88 6.43 4.31
N ILE A 96 10.34 7.29 3.47
CA ILE A 96 9.83 6.89 2.16
C ILE A 96 11.01 6.52 1.23
N SER A 97 12.02 7.36 1.15
CA SER A 97 13.14 7.10 0.24
C SER A 97 13.90 5.84 0.63
N THR A 98 14.04 5.55 1.92
CA THR A 98 14.70 4.34 2.41
C THR A 98 13.92 3.09 1.99
N ILE A 99 12.60 3.09 2.19
CA ILE A 99 11.76 1.95 1.80
C ILE A 99 11.79 1.76 0.28
N MET A 100 11.67 2.84 -0.47
CA MET A 100 11.65 2.78 -1.93
C MET A 100 12.96 2.22 -2.49
N GLY A 101 14.08 2.50 -1.83
CA GLY A 101 15.39 1.97 -2.23
C GLY A 101 15.54 0.48 -2.00
N SER A 102 14.74 -0.13 -1.13
CA SER A 102 14.84 -1.54 -0.79
C SER A 102 13.87 -2.44 -1.57
N ILE A 103 12.90 -1.86 -2.28
CA ILE A 103 11.82 -2.63 -2.91
C ILE A 103 12.33 -3.64 -3.94
N ASP A 104 13.33 -3.27 -4.73
CA ASP A 104 13.85 -4.14 -5.79
C ASP A 104 14.48 -5.42 -5.25
N GLN A 105 14.84 -5.44 -3.97
CA GLN A 105 15.46 -6.60 -3.31
C GLN A 105 14.42 -7.54 -2.68
N ILE A 106 13.14 -7.17 -2.70
CA ILE A 106 12.08 -7.91 -2.06
C ILE A 106 11.42 -8.84 -3.07
N ASP A 107 11.43 -10.15 -2.78
CA ASP A 107 10.90 -11.19 -3.65
C ASP A 107 10.07 -12.16 -2.81
N ARG A 108 8.83 -12.37 -3.22
CA ARG A 108 7.89 -13.28 -2.53
C ARG A 108 8.41 -14.71 -2.45
N PHE A 109 9.11 -15.16 -3.46
CA PHE A 109 9.63 -16.53 -3.48
C PHE A 109 10.77 -16.70 -2.49
N GLU A 110 11.62 -15.71 -2.31
CA GLU A 110 12.65 -15.73 -1.29
C GLU A 110 12.05 -15.70 0.11
N ILE A 111 11.02 -14.91 0.31
CA ILE A 111 10.30 -14.84 1.59
C ILE A 111 9.70 -16.20 1.93
N LEU A 112 9.07 -16.85 0.96
CA LEU A 112 8.45 -18.16 1.12
C LEU A 112 9.51 -19.22 1.48
N ASN A 113 10.66 -19.18 0.82
CA ASN A 113 11.72 -20.18 1.03
C ASN A 113 12.44 -20.05 2.37
N LYS A 114 12.38 -18.87 3.03
CA LYS A 114 12.98 -18.68 4.35
C LYS A 114 12.15 -19.28 5.47
N ASN A 115 10.91 -19.63 5.18
CA ASN A 115 10.00 -20.23 6.15
C ASN A 115 9.86 -21.73 5.93
#